data_f327b29a1cf45cec953699e5ac06e6c8
#
_entry.id   f327b29a1cf45cec953699e5ac06e6c8
#
_cell.length_a   1.000
_cell.length_b   1.000
_cell.length_c   1.000
_cell.angle_alpha   90.00
_cell.angle_beta   90.00
_cell.angle_gamma   90.00
#
_symmetry.space_group_name_H-M   'P 1'
#
loop_
_entity.id
_entity.type
_entity.pdbx_description
1 polymer ?
#
loop_
_entity_poly.entity_id
_entity_poly.type
_entity_poly.pdbx_seq_one_letter_code
_entity_poly.pdbx_strand_id
1 'polypeptide(L)'
;MYKTIHFLPLFLLSLLAATSCQSDKPGSLKTISYESCLASKRAMHLSDIADTLIYLELKAPEDIVASRVWKVRWIDDRWIVHSIAGVMAFSEDGTYLTTYGRKGGGPGEYTMDNDFEVDTEKKEVIMLDSHQLIYYDLDGHYLRSTNCGEHISKIGISHSVVWGCTLSHRTTRDRAVAFDAQGDSLTSIPNPFYMAPCIDAGMGVSTSKYWESFHTYQDMLYMKTKEDNDTLYQIQGEKAIPYLLFDMGKYKQPMELQAWYCYEDFLHKAYKYWGILSVLADERYYYLTAQRCTDPDGEIFKHKESNFHYILYDKELDEGFVTDGPEGTRFTDDYLGGPAFWPRWDTGAYFVSTIEWYDLKQLINEEKLTLSPDLQKQYDEWGYDTNALLILARKKHK
;
A
#
# COMPACT_ATOMS: atom_id res chain seq x y z
N MET A 1 8.87 20.79 -87.37
CA MET A 1 9.80 20.34 -86.39
C MET A 1 9.25 20.76 -85.01
N TYR A 2 8.50 19.85 -84.36
CA TYR A 2 7.94 20.10 -83.05
C TYR A 2 8.75 19.29 -82.01
N LYS A 3 9.33 19.96 -81.01
CA LYS A 3 10.01 19.35 -79.84
C LYS A 3 8.97 19.07 -78.78
N THR A 4 8.79 17.83 -78.45
CA THR A 4 7.96 17.35 -77.35
C THR A 4 8.76 17.43 -76.07
N ILE A 5 8.24 18.17 -75.08
CA ILE A 5 8.78 18.24 -73.73
C ILE A 5 8.01 17.25 -72.86
N HIS A 6 8.71 16.23 -72.37
CA HIS A 6 8.16 15.29 -71.39
C HIS A 6 8.20 15.89 -69.96
N PHE A 7 7.04 16.09 -69.37
CA PHE A 7 6.90 16.39 -67.96
C PHE A 7 6.88 15.08 -67.17
N LEU A 8 7.80 14.95 -66.22
CA LEU A 8 7.85 13.88 -65.25
C LEU A 8 7.10 14.32 -64.00
N PRO A 9 6.08 13.63 -63.49
CA PRO A 9 5.41 14.01 -62.23
C PRO A 9 6.23 13.48 -61.05
N LEU A 10 6.66 14.42 -60.22
CA LEU A 10 7.27 14.18 -58.93
C LEU A 10 6.18 13.67 -57.97
N PHE A 11 6.20 12.35 -57.62
CA PHE A 11 5.34 11.80 -56.59
C PHE A 11 5.91 12.15 -55.24
N LEU A 12 5.29 13.11 -54.57
CA LEU A 12 5.55 13.45 -53.19
C LEU A 12 4.85 12.41 -52.29
N LEU A 13 5.62 11.48 -51.75
CA LEU A 13 5.12 10.54 -50.75
C LEU A 13 5.03 11.25 -49.41
N SER A 14 3.83 11.75 -49.05
CA SER A 14 3.54 12.23 -47.70
C SER A 14 3.37 11.06 -46.77
N LEU A 15 4.37 10.81 -45.93
CA LEU A 15 4.26 9.90 -44.77
C LEU A 15 3.30 10.55 -43.77
N LEU A 16 2.06 10.12 -43.76
CA LEU A 16 1.13 10.37 -42.68
C LEU A 16 1.55 9.49 -41.50
N ALA A 17 2.25 10.10 -40.54
CA ALA A 17 2.39 9.53 -39.21
C ALA A 17 0.99 9.52 -38.57
N ALA A 18 0.35 8.36 -38.59
CA ALA A 18 -0.85 8.12 -37.81
C ALA A 18 -0.45 8.10 -36.34
N THR A 19 -0.46 9.27 -35.68
CA THR A 19 -0.54 9.32 -34.24
C THR A 19 -1.91 8.77 -33.87
N SER A 20 -1.92 7.52 -33.42
CA SER A 20 -3.08 6.90 -32.80
C SER A 20 -3.36 7.64 -31.48
N CYS A 21 -4.07 8.74 -31.55
CA CYS A 21 -4.81 9.25 -30.40
C CYS A 21 -5.90 8.23 -30.13
N GLN A 22 -5.67 7.38 -29.16
CA GLN A 22 -6.71 6.57 -28.56
C GLN A 22 -7.63 7.56 -27.84
N SER A 23 -8.71 8.00 -28.51
CA SER A 23 -9.74 8.79 -27.88
C SER A 23 -10.45 7.88 -26.88
N ASP A 24 -10.22 8.11 -25.59
CA ASP A 24 -11.01 7.52 -24.53
C ASP A 24 -12.48 7.76 -24.82
N LYS A 25 -13.23 6.71 -24.98
CA LYS A 25 -14.68 6.83 -25.09
C LYS A 25 -15.19 7.44 -23.78
N PRO A 26 -16.07 8.46 -23.79
CA PRO A 26 -16.64 9.01 -22.57
C PRO A 26 -17.28 7.88 -21.76
N GLY A 27 -16.72 7.57 -20.56
CA GLY A 27 -17.21 6.52 -19.67
C GLY A 27 -16.34 5.27 -19.55
N SER A 28 -15.18 5.14 -20.23
CA SER A 28 -14.25 4.04 -19.97
C SER A 28 -13.36 4.38 -18.77
N LEU A 29 -13.23 3.43 -17.84
CA LEU A 29 -12.27 3.52 -16.75
C LEU A 29 -10.85 3.60 -17.33
N LYS A 30 -10.02 4.48 -16.76
CA LYS A 30 -8.58 4.48 -17.05
C LYS A 30 -8.01 3.10 -16.69
N THR A 31 -7.21 2.54 -17.60
CA THR A 31 -6.62 1.22 -17.41
C THR A 31 -5.11 1.33 -17.44
N ILE A 32 -4.45 0.76 -16.43
CA ILE A 32 -2.99 0.62 -16.38
C ILE A 32 -2.65 -0.83 -16.72
N SER A 33 -1.88 -1.03 -17.79
CA SER A 33 -1.40 -2.35 -18.18
C SER A 33 -0.14 -2.72 -17.38
N TYR A 34 -0.26 -3.75 -16.54
CA TYR A 34 0.86 -4.28 -15.77
C TYR A 34 1.99 -4.79 -16.67
N GLU A 35 1.65 -5.49 -17.77
CA GLU A 35 2.64 -5.99 -18.72
C GLU A 35 3.43 -4.86 -19.39
N SER A 36 2.77 -3.75 -19.72
CA SER A 36 3.44 -2.57 -20.28
C SER A 36 4.40 -1.94 -19.26
N CYS A 37 4.03 -1.89 -17.99
CA CYS A 37 4.91 -1.39 -16.93
C CYS A 37 6.18 -2.24 -16.78
N LEU A 38 6.09 -3.57 -16.94
CA LEU A 38 7.25 -4.45 -16.85
C LEU A 38 8.23 -4.32 -18.03
N ALA A 39 7.78 -3.77 -19.15
CA ALA A 39 8.62 -3.59 -20.33
C ALA A 39 9.69 -2.50 -20.17
N SER A 40 9.54 -1.61 -19.21
CA SER A 40 10.45 -0.50 -18.93
C SER A 40 10.98 -0.56 -17.51
N LYS A 41 12.28 -0.28 -17.36
CA LYS A 41 12.93 -0.15 -16.06
C LYS A 41 13.65 1.19 -15.99
N ARG A 42 13.55 1.87 -14.84
CA ARG A 42 14.23 3.16 -14.62
C ARG A 42 14.82 3.19 -13.23
N ALA A 43 16.11 3.56 -13.14
CA ALA A 43 16.71 3.93 -11.86
C ALA A 43 16.06 5.23 -11.36
N MET A 44 15.62 5.23 -10.12
CA MET A 44 14.98 6.37 -9.47
C MET A 44 15.71 6.72 -8.19
N HIS A 45 15.90 8.00 -7.98
CA HIS A 45 16.48 8.54 -6.75
C HIS A 45 15.39 9.14 -5.88
N LEU A 46 15.61 9.14 -4.58
CA LEU A 46 14.65 9.73 -3.65
C LEU A 46 14.50 11.24 -3.91
N SER A 47 15.57 11.89 -4.36
CA SER A 47 15.54 13.29 -4.80
C SER A 47 14.61 13.54 -6.01
N ASP A 48 14.13 12.54 -6.72
CA ASP A 48 13.15 12.73 -7.79
C ASP A 48 11.75 13.06 -7.25
N ILE A 49 11.40 12.56 -6.05
CA ILE A 49 10.07 12.69 -5.45
C ILE A 49 10.02 13.47 -4.13
N ALA A 50 11.14 13.65 -3.47
CA ALA A 50 11.24 14.31 -2.18
C ALA A 50 12.30 15.43 -2.21
N ASP A 51 12.26 16.33 -1.24
CA ASP A 51 13.26 17.39 -1.06
C ASP A 51 14.09 17.23 0.23
N THR A 52 13.67 16.38 1.14
CA THR A 52 14.36 16.12 2.41
C THR A 52 14.04 14.71 2.90
N LEU A 53 15.00 14.10 3.59
CA LEU A 53 14.86 12.79 4.23
C LEU A 53 15.19 12.90 5.71
N ILE A 54 14.35 12.30 6.57
CA ILE A 54 14.51 12.28 8.02
C ILE A 54 14.36 10.85 8.50
N TYR A 55 15.26 10.40 9.37
CA TYR A 55 15.12 9.18 10.13
C TYR A 55 14.65 9.54 11.53
N LEU A 56 13.43 9.14 11.88
CA LEU A 56 12.79 9.45 13.14
C LEU A 56 12.69 8.18 14.00
N GLU A 57 13.37 8.19 15.14
CA GLU A 57 13.27 7.12 16.12
C GLU A 57 11.95 7.19 16.89
N LEU A 58 11.28 6.05 17.06
CA LEU A 58 10.12 5.91 17.94
C LEU A 58 10.60 5.63 19.38
N LYS A 59 10.67 6.67 20.21
CA LYS A 59 11.20 6.62 21.57
C LYS A 59 10.11 6.15 22.55
N ALA A 60 9.87 4.84 22.59
CA ALA A 60 8.92 4.22 23.52
C ALA A 60 9.56 3.99 24.91
N PRO A 61 8.76 3.87 25.99
CA PRO A 61 9.23 3.42 27.31
C PRO A 61 9.92 2.05 27.25
N GLU A 62 10.82 1.76 28.18
CA GLU A 62 11.64 0.55 28.20
C GLU A 62 10.85 -0.78 28.18
N ASP A 63 9.61 -0.75 28.67
CA ASP A 63 8.71 -1.91 28.67
C ASP A 63 7.88 -2.05 27.40
N ILE A 64 8.02 -1.13 26.44
CA ILE A 64 7.30 -1.12 25.17
C ILE A 64 8.26 -1.27 23.99
N VAL A 65 8.09 -2.33 23.20
CA VAL A 65 8.88 -2.56 21.98
C VAL A 65 8.07 -2.13 20.75
N ALA A 66 8.28 -0.90 20.29
CA ALA A 66 7.63 -0.35 19.10
C ALA A 66 8.34 -0.81 17.82
N SER A 67 8.27 -2.11 17.52
CA SER A 67 8.88 -2.72 16.33
C SER A 67 7.80 -3.33 15.41
N ARG A 68 8.21 -3.77 14.21
CA ARG A 68 7.30 -4.33 13.19
C ARG A 68 6.11 -3.44 12.91
N VAL A 69 6.41 -2.21 12.47
CA VAL A 69 5.37 -1.22 12.15
C VAL A 69 4.53 -1.69 10.97
N TRP A 70 3.22 -1.76 11.18
CA TRP A 70 2.24 -2.19 10.19
C TRP A 70 1.48 -1.05 9.54
N LYS A 71 1.23 0.04 10.29
CA LYS A 71 0.51 1.21 9.78
C LYS A 71 0.93 2.48 10.52
N VAL A 72 0.99 3.58 9.78
CA VAL A 72 1.31 4.91 10.30
C VAL A 72 0.28 5.90 9.81
N ARG A 73 -0.18 6.78 10.69
CA ARG A 73 -1.02 7.95 10.38
C ARG A 73 -0.47 9.19 11.08
N TRP A 74 -0.79 10.34 10.54
CA TRP A 74 -0.41 11.63 11.09
C TRP A 74 -1.65 12.47 11.35
N ILE A 75 -1.77 13.05 12.55
CA ILE A 75 -2.84 13.96 12.96
C ILE A 75 -2.38 14.87 14.09
N ASP A 76 -2.68 16.16 14.00
CA ASP A 76 -2.45 17.14 15.08
C ASP A 76 -1.06 16.99 15.72
N ASP A 77 0.01 17.02 14.89
CA ASP A 77 1.41 16.89 15.28
C ASP A 77 1.76 15.59 16.03
N ARG A 78 1.01 14.51 15.74
CA ARG A 78 1.21 13.18 16.32
C ARG A 78 1.34 12.11 15.23
N TRP A 79 2.30 11.23 15.42
CA TRP A 79 2.40 9.97 14.73
C TRP A 79 1.56 8.92 15.45
N ILE A 80 0.54 8.39 14.80
CA ILE A 80 -0.20 7.23 15.29
C ILE A 80 0.36 6.00 14.59
N VAL A 81 0.90 5.07 15.38
CA VAL A 81 1.67 3.94 14.86
C VAL A 81 1.09 2.63 15.37
N HIS A 82 0.79 1.72 14.47
CA HIS A 82 0.44 0.34 14.77
C HIS A 82 1.67 -0.54 14.63
N SER A 83 2.06 -1.18 15.71
CA SER A 83 3.23 -2.06 15.80
C SER A 83 2.88 -3.37 16.50
N ILE A 84 3.88 -4.21 16.77
CA ILE A 84 3.70 -5.44 17.55
C ILE A 84 3.23 -5.16 18.99
N ALA A 85 3.51 -3.96 19.52
CA ALA A 85 3.10 -3.56 20.87
C ALA A 85 1.68 -2.98 20.91
N GLY A 86 0.98 -2.89 19.79
CA GLY A 86 -0.35 -2.28 19.66
C GLY A 86 -0.32 -0.94 18.93
N VAL A 87 -1.38 -0.15 19.10
CA VAL A 87 -1.51 1.19 18.51
C VAL A 87 -1.11 2.25 19.51
N MET A 88 -0.18 3.11 19.14
CA MET A 88 0.44 4.12 20.01
C MET A 88 0.52 5.47 19.31
N ALA A 89 0.54 6.52 20.12
CA ALA A 89 0.84 7.88 19.67
C ALA A 89 2.24 8.31 20.08
N PHE A 90 2.91 9.01 19.16
CA PHE A 90 4.19 9.68 19.38
C PHE A 90 4.08 11.15 18.95
N SER A 91 4.80 12.03 19.58
CA SER A 91 4.94 13.43 19.14
C SER A 91 5.70 13.54 17.83
N GLU A 92 5.77 14.74 17.28
CA GLU A 92 6.50 15.02 16.03
C GLU A 92 7.98 14.56 16.10
N ASP A 93 8.64 14.69 17.26
CA ASP A 93 10.03 14.26 17.49
C ASP A 93 10.19 12.79 17.86
N GLY A 94 9.11 11.99 17.77
CA GLY A 94 9.12 10.56 18.06
C GLY A 94 9.02 10.19 19.54
N THR A 95 8.76 11.14 20.45
CA THR A 95 8.57 10.85 21.86
C THR A 95 7.19 10.23 22.10
N TYR A 96 7.14 9.13 22.86
CA TYR A 96 5.90 8.45 23.22
C TYR A 96 4.91 9.35 23.95
N LEU A 97 3.65 9.27 23.58
CA LEU A 97 2.55 10.02 24.20
C LEU A 97 1.57 9.11 24.94
N THR A 98 1.01 8.12 24.25
CA THR A 98 -0.01 7.22 24.81
C THR A 98 -0.13 5.92 24.00
N THR A 99 -0.84 4.93 24.57
CA THR A 99 -1.26 3.70 23.90
C THR A 99 -2.80 3.65 23.85
N TYR A 100 -3.35 3.25 22.71
CA TYR A 100 -4.79 3.12 22.52
C TYR A 100 -5.25 1.73 22.92
N GLY A 101 -5.95 1.66 24.05
CA GLY A 101 -6.44 0.40 24.61
C GLY A 101 -5.33 -0.50 25.16
N ARG A 102 -5.72 -1.69 25.54
CA ARG A 102 -4.85 -2.78 25.99
C ARG A 102 -5.52 -4.11 25.70
N LYS A 103 -4.77 -5.20 25.70
CA LYS A 103 -5.33 -6.55 25.56
C LYS A 103 -6.20 -6.92 26.76
N GLY A 104 -7.43 -7.36 26.50
CA GLY A 104 -8.41 -7.74 27.50
C GLY A 104 -9.80 -7.90 26.90
N GLY A 105 -10.82 -7.91 27.77
CA GLY A 105 -12.23 -8.07 27.38
C GLY A 105 -13.17 -7.05 28.00
N GLY A 106 -12.63 -5.99 28.61
CA GLY A 106 -13.39 -4.88 29.19
C GLY A 106 -13.68 -3.76 28.19
N PRO A 107 -14.46 -2.75 28.59
CA PRO A 107 -14.69 -1.58 27.76
C PRO A 107 -13.36 -0.87 27.40
N GLY A 108 -13.13 -0.62 26.12
CA GLY A 108 -11.89 -0.03 25.63
C GLY A 108 -10.68 -0.98 25.69
N GLU A 109 -10.89 -2.27 25.87
CA GLU A 109 -9.88 -3.30 25.70
C GLU A 109 -10.13 -4.06 24.39
N TYR A 110 -9.10 -4.68 23.82
CA TYR A 110 -9.18 -5.43 22.57
C TYR A 110 -8.59 -6.83 22.74
N THR A 111 -9.06 -7.77 21.92
CA THR A 111 -8.52 -9.14 21.85
C THR A 111 -7.47 -9.24 20.74
N MET A 112 -7.72 -8.60 19.62
CA MET A 112 -6.84 -8.55 18.45
C MET A 112 -6.85 -7.16 17.83
N ASP A 113 -5.66 -6.57 17.69
CA ASP A 113 -5.44 -5.32 16.99
C ASP A 113 -5.25 -5.58 15.49
N ASN A 114 -6.34 -5.76 14.76
CA ASN A 114 -6.27 -6.11 13.34
C ASN A 114 -5.82 -4.93 12.46
N ASP A 115 -6.37 -3.75 12.73
CA ASP A 115 -6.08 -2.52 12.03
C ASP A 115 -6.53 -1.30 12.84
N PHE A 116 -6.16 -0.11 12.39
CA PHE A 116 -6.70 1.14 12.94
C PHE A 116 -6.84 2.18 11.83
N GLU A 117 -7.64 3.21 12.10
CA GLU A 117 -7.72 4.41 11.25
C GLU A 117 -7.97 5.64 12.10
N VAL A 118 -7.75 6.81 11.54
CA VAL A 118 -7.94 8.10 12.21
C VAL A 118 -9.03 8.90 11.52
N ASP A 119 -10.08 9.22 12.24
CA ASP A 119 -11.10 10.18 11.82
C ASP A 119 -10.58 11.60 12.11
N THR A 120 -10.09 12.27 11.06
CA THR A 120 -9.50 13.62 11.19
C THR A 120 -10.55 14.69 11.46
N GLU A 121 -11.81 14.46 11.09
CA GLU A 121 -12.91 15.41 11.34
C GLU A 121 -13.34 15.37 12.81
N LYS A 122 -13.45 14.16 13.38
CA LYS A 122 -13.85 13.95 14.78
C LYS A 122 -12.68 13.91 15.76
N LYS A 123 -11.45 13.81 15.25
CA LYS A 123 -10.23 13.62 16.03
C LYS A 123 -10.30 12.36 16.90
N GLU A 124 -10.72 11.27 16.29
CA GLU A 124 -10.85 9.97 16.93
C GLU A 124 -9.89 8.95 16.29
N VAL A 125 -9.33 8.08 17.12
CA VAL A 125 -8.60 6.88 16.67
C VAL A 125 -9.57 5.70 16.77
N ILE A 126 -9.76 5.00 15.67
CA ILE A 126 -10.67 3.87 15.56
C ILE A 126 -9.84 2.61 15.38
N MET A 127 -9.91 1.71 16.35
CA MET A 127 -9.26 0.40 16.27
C MET A 127 -10.24 -0.65 15.82
N LEU A 128 -9.79 -1.53 14.95
CA LEU A 128 -10.52 -2.72 14.53
C LEU A 128 -10.08 -3.91 15.38
N ASP A 129 -10.99 -4.43 16.18
CA ASP A 129 -10.82 -5.66 16.95
C ASP A 129 -11.83 -6.71 16.47
N SER A 130 -11.35 -7.75 15.79
CA SER A 130 -12.16 -8.90 15.32
C SER A 130 -13.48 -8.51 14.65
N HIS A 131 -14.51 -8.14 15.42
CA HIS A 131 -15.85 -7.81 14.94
C HIS A 131 -16.35 -6.45 15.43
N GLN A 132 -15.50 -5.67 16.11
CA GLN A 132 -15.91 -4.38 16.65
C GLN A 132 -14.93 -3.28 16.29
N LEU A 133 -15.47 -2.08 16.17
CA LEU A 133 -14.72 -0.82 16.08
C LEU A 133 -14.69 -0.20 17.48
N ILE A 134 -13.50 0.08 17.99
CA ILE A 134 -13.29 0.69 19.30
C ILE A 134 -12.76 2.10 19.06
N TYR A 135 -13.42 3.09 19.63
CA TYR A 135 -13.13 4.50 19.40
C TYR A 135 -12.46 5.10 20.63
N TYR A 136 -11.40 5.85 20.39
CA TYR A 136 -10.66 6.61 21.40
C TYR A 136 -10.51 8.06 20.97
N ASP A 137 -10.37 8.98 21.94
CA ASP A 137 -9.86 10.31 21.62
C ASP A 137 -8.35 10.26 21.32
N LEU A 138 -7.77 11.41 20.91
CA LEU A 138 -6.34 11.46 20.58
C LEU A 138 -5.41 11.23 21.79
N ASP A 139 -5.92 11.34 23.01
CA ASP A 139 -5.18 11.13 24.25
C ASP A 139 -5.28 9.68 24.77
N GLY A 140 -6.02 8.82 24.04
CA GLY A 140 -6.15 7.40 24.34
C GLY A 140 -7.31 7.05 25.28
N HIS A 141 -8.20 8.00 25.60
CA HIS A 141 -9.38 7.70 26.40
C HIS A 141 -10.44 6.99 25.57
N TYR A 142 -10.95 5.89 26.11
CA TYR A 142 -12.04 5.15 25.47
C TYR A 142 -13.31 5.99 25.38
N LEU A 143 -13.91 6.01 24.20
CA LEU A 143 -15.15 6.75 23.94
C LEU A 143 -16.36 5.80 23.84
N ARG A 144 -16.27 4.81 22.95
CA ARG A 144 -17.33 3.85 22.66
C ARG A 144 -16.80 2.69 21.84
N SER A 145 -17.63 1.64 21.67
CA SER A 145 -17.42 0.60 20.67
C SER A 145 -18.71 0.26 19.94
N THR A 146 -18.58 -0.19 18.69
CA THR A 146 -19.70 -0.63 17.86
C THR A 146 -19.34 -1.95 17.20
N ASN A 147 -20.31 -2.81 16.97
CA ASN A 147 -20.11 -4.07 16.25
C ASN A 147 -20.11 -3.77 14.74
N CYS A 148 -19.13 -4.27 14.00
CA CYS A 148 -19.03 -4.13 12.54
C CYS A 148 -19.16 -5.47 11.80
N GLY A 149 -19.63 -6.53 12.47
CA GLY A 149 -19.71 -7.86 11.88
C GLY A 149 -18.37 -8.57 11.78
N GLU A 150 -18.35 -9.70 11.11
CA GLU A 150 -17.19 -10.59 11.05
C GLU A 150 -16.35 -10.34 9.77
N HIS A 151 -15.09 -10.79 9.84
CA HIS A 151 -14.17 -10.87 8.69
C HIS A 151 -13.63 -9.57 8.14
N ILE A 152 -13.80 -8.43 8.81
CA ILE A 152 -13.12 -7.19 8.45
C ILE A 152 -11.64 -7.30 8.82
N SER A 153 -10.78 -6.89 7.91
CA SER A 153 -9.31 -6.97 8.11
C SER A 153 -8.60 -5.62 8.02
N LYS A 154 -9.17 -4.69 7.28
CA LYS A 154 -8.65 -3.33 7.09
C LYS A 154 -9.79 -2.33 7.09
N ILE A 155 -9.54 -1.15 7.62
CA ILE A 155 -10.52 -0.06 7.66
C ILE A 155 -9.97 1.22 7.05
N GLY A 156 -10.87 2.02 6.50
CA GLY A 156 -10.65 3.39 6.02
C GLY A 156 -11.87 4.25 6.32
N ILE A 157 -11.69 5.58 6.33
CA ILE A 157 -12.76 6.52 6.72
C ILE A 157 -12.95 7.55 5.61
N SER A 158 -14.20 7.78 5.25
CA SER A 158 -14.61 8.84 4.34
C SER A 158 -15.87 9.53 4.87
N HIS A 159 -15.79 10.81 5.22
CA HIS A 159 -16.92 11.59 5.75
C HIS A 159 -17.64 10.86 6.90
N SER A 160 -16.86 10.43 7.89
CA SER A 160 -17.34 9.68 9.05
C SER A 160 -18.01 8.32 8.76
N VAL A 161 -18.01 7.86 7.52
CA VAL A 161 -18.40 6.51 7.14
C VAL A 161 -17.16 5.61 7.20
N VAL A 162 -17.24 4.53 7.96
CA VAL A 162 -16.15 3.54 8.04
C VAL A 162 -16.35 2.50 6.95
N TRP A 163 -15.36 2.35 6.09
CA TRP A 163 -15.28 1.26 5.13
C TRP A 163 -14.37 0.17 5.66
N GLY A 164 -14.87 -1.07 5.66
CA GLY A 164 -14.11 -2.25 6.01
C GLY A 164 -13.83 -3.14 4.80
N CYS A 165 -12.58 -3.47 4.53
CA CYS A 165 -12.23 -4.53 3.59
C CYS A 165 -12.24 -5.88 4.30
N THR A 166 -12.90 -6.86 3.70
CA THR A 166 -12.88 -8.23 4.20
C THR A 166 -11.63 -8.95 3.70
N LEU A 167 -11.23 -9.97 4.42
CA LEU A 167 -10.34 -10.98 3.86
C LEU A 167 -11.08 -11.58 2.67
N SER A 168 -10.58 -11.42 1.44
CA SER A 168 -11.16 -12.05 0.24
C SER A 168 -11.18 -13.55 0.41
N HIS A 169 -12.23 -14.03 1.03
CA HIS A 169 -12.44 -15.42 1.35
C HIS A 169 -13.67 -15.90 0.61
N ARG A 170 -13.68 -17.14 0.16
CA ARG A 170 -14.87 -17.72 -0.47
C ARG A 170 -16.11 -17.71 0.40
N THR A 171 -15.91 -17.63 1.70
CA THR A 171 -16.98 -17.62 2.71
C THR A 171 -17.47 -16.21 3.05
N THR A 172 -16.79 -15.14 2.59
CA THR A 172 -17.28 -13.77 2.77
C THR A 172 -18.13 -13.34 1.58
N ARG A 173 -19.34 -12.85 1.84
CA ARG A 173 -20.27 -12.39 0.80
C ARG A 173 -19.77 -11.14 0.10
N ASP A 174 -19.10 -10.29 0.84
CA ASP A 174 -18.71 -8.96 0.39
C ASP A 174 -17.20 -8.79 0.47
N ARG A 175 -16.62 -8.06 -0.46
CA ARG A 175 -15.20 -7.67 -0.45
C ARG A 175 -14.94 -6.48 0.45
N ALA A 176 -15.91 -5.59 0.53
CA ALA A 176 -15.88 -4.42 1.39
C ALA A 176 -17.29 -4.05 1.81
N VAL A 177 -17.41 -3.48 3.00
CA VAL A 177 -18.67 -3.04 3.60
C VAL A 177 -18.48 -1.65 4.19
N ALA A 178 -19.44 -0.77 3.99
CA ALA A 178 -19.52 0.53 4.65
C ALA A 178 -20.43 0.45 5.87
N PHE A 179 -20.04 1.10 6.94
CA PHE A 179 -20.75 1.12 8.22
C PHE A 179 -21.03 2.57 8.65
N ASP A 180 -22.17 2.77 9.27
CA ASP A 180 -22.48 4.01 10.00
C ASP A 180 -21.81 4.05 11.38
N ALA A 181 -22.07 5.13 12.12
CA ALA A 181 -21.53 5.31 13.47
C ALA A 181 -22.09 4.31 14.52
N GLN A 182 -23.17 3.61 14.21
CA GLN A 182 -23.79 2.57 15.01
C GLN A 182 -23.26 1.17 14.70
N GLY A 183 -22.50 1.06 13.58
CA GLY A 183 -21.96 -0.22 13.07
C GLY A 183 -22.95 -0.94 12.14
N ASP A 184 -24.06 -0.29 11.77
CA ASP A 184 -25.00 -0.85 10.81
C ASP A 184 -24.44 -0.75 9.39
N SER A 185 -24.62 -1.83 8.62
CA SER A 185 -24.16 -1.88 7.22
C SER A 185 -25.00 -0.97 6.34
N LEU A 186 -24.37 -0.01 5.66
CA LEU A 186 -24.98 0.94 4.73
C LEU A 186 -25.00 0.40 3.30
N THR A 187 -23.87 -0.10 2.86
CA THR A 187 -23.67 -0.64 1.51
C THR A 187 -22.47 -1.58 1.46
N SER A 188 -22.35 -2.37 0.39
CA SER A 188 -21.22 -3.28 0.22
C SER A 188 -20.79 -3.44 -1.24
N ILE A 189 -19.59 -3.97 -1.43
CA ILE A 189 -19.07 -4.46 -2.72
C ILE A 189 -19.13 -5.98 -2.69
N PRO A 190 -19.94 -6.61 -3.54
CA PRO A 190 -20.07 -8.07 -3.55
C PRO A 190 -18.75 -8.77 -3.86
N ASN A 191 -18.56 -9.94 -3.26
CA ASN A 191 -17.48 -10.85 -3.61
C ASN A 191 -17.96 -11.81 -4.71
N PRO A 192 -17.46 -11.68 -5.96
CA PRO A 192 -17.90 -12.56 -7.05
C PRO A 192 -17.46 -14.01 -6.87
N PHE A 193 -16.55 -14.29 -5.93
CA PHE A 193 -16.06 -15.63 -5.63
C PHE A 193 -16.75 -16.25 -4.41
N TYR A 194 -17.76 -15.58 -3.86
CA TYR A 194 -18.50 -16.12 -2.72
C TYR A 194 -19.11 -17.47 -3.08
N MET A 195 -18.79 -18.45 -2.28
CA MET A 195 -19.45 -19.77 -2.29
C MET A 195 -20.04 -19.98 -0.92
N ALA A 196 -21.29 -20.43 -0.88
CA ALA A 196 -21.93 -20.81 0.39
C ALA A 196 -21.01 -21.75 1.17
N PRO A 197 -20.95 -21.66 2.50
CA PRO A 197 -20.06 -22.45 3.32
C PRO A 197 -20.19 -23.94 2.99
N CYS A 198 -19.16 -24.53 2.38
CA CYS A 198 -19.01 -25.96 2.36
C CYS A 198 -18.06 -26.33 3.51
N ILE A 199 -18.36 -27.41 4.19
CA ILE A 199 -17.69 -27.89 5.40
C ILE A 199 -16.17 -28.10 5.19
N ASP A 200 -15.74 -28.20 3.94
CA ASP A 200 -14.34 -28.44 3.54
C ASP A 200 -13.59 -27.20 3.06
N ALA A 201 -14.13 -26.00 3.20
CA ALA A 201 -13.40 -24.79 2.89
C ALA A 201 -12.27 -24.63 3.92
N GLY A 202 -11.11 -25.16 3.63
CA GLY A 202 -9.90 -24.97 4.43
C GLY A 202 -9.68 -23.49 4.72
N MET A 203 -9.14 -23.17 5.89
CA MET A 203 -8.87 -21.80 6.31
C MET A 203 -8.10 -21.07 5.21
N GLY A 204 -8.73 -20.08 4.62
CA GLY A 204 -8.06 -19.22 3.67
C GLY A 204 -6.86 -18.58 4.33
N VAL A 205 -5.71 -18.69 3.68
CA VAL A 205 -4.50 -18.11 4.21
C VAL A 205 -4.66 -16.61 4.22
N SER A 206 -4.64 -16.03 5.40
CA SER A 206 -4.53 -14.60 5.59
C SER A 206 -3.19 -14.15 5.04
N THR A 207 -3.19 -13.51 3.90
CA THR A 207 -2.00 -12.87 3.39
C THR A 207 -1.81 -11.55 4.09
N SER A 208 -0.71 -11.46 4.81
CA SER A 208 0.00 -10.23 5.16
C SER A 208 -0.75 -9.11 5.90
N LYS A 209 -0.42 -8.94 7.17
CA LYS A 209 -0.64 -7.69 7.95
C LYS A 209 -0.03 -6.45 7.28
N TYR A 210 0.83 -6.61 6.29
CA TYR A 210 1.55 -5.55 5.56
C TYR A 210 0.77 -4.93 4.40
N TRP A 211 -0.43 -5.43 4.13
CA TRP A 211 -1.25 -4.95 3.04
C TRP A 211 -2.05 -3.70 3.47
N GLU A 212 -1.94 -2.63 2.69
CA GLU A 212 -2.70 -1.40 2.87
C GLU A 212 -3.79 -1.32 1.81
N SER A 213 -5.06 -1.34 2.24
CA SER A 213 -6.21 -1.26 1.35
C SER A 213 -6.66 0.16 1.07
N PHE A 214 -6.36 1.07 1.96
CA PHE A 214 -6.89 2.42 1.92
C PHE A 214 -5.76 3.44 1.88
N HIS A 215 -5.89 4.44 1.03
CA HIS A 215 -5.04 5.62 1.05
C HIS A 215 -5.86 6.86 0.75
N THR A 216 -5.42 7.99 1.28
CA THR A 216 -6.03 9.30 1.02
C THR A 216 -5.11 10.08 0.09
N TYR A 217 -5.70 10.68 -0.93
CA TYR A 217 -5.03 11.61 -1.84
C TYR A 217 -5.98 12.73 -2.21
N GLN A 218 -5.57 14.01 -2.03
CA GLN A 218 -6.39 15.21 -2.25
C GLN A 218 -7.76 15.10 -1.53
N ASP A 219 -7.74 14.79 -0.24
CA ASP A 219 -8.89 14.61 0.64
C ASP A 219 -9.89 13.53 0.19
N MET A 220 -9.53 12.73 -0.82
CA MET A 220 -10.32 11.61 -1.31
C MET A 220 -9.75 10.29 -0.80
N LEU A 221 -10.61 9.45 -0.24
CA LEU A 221 -10.26 8.08 0.12
C LEU A 221 -10.32 7.18 -1.11
N TYR A 222 -9.28 6.40 -1.30
CA TYR A 222 -9.21 5.34 -2.31
C TYR A 222 -9.08 3.99 -1.65
N MET A 223 -9.74 3.01 -2.24
CA MET A 223 -9.76 1.64 -1.74
C MET A 223 -9.32 0.66 -2.82
N LYS A 224 -8.30 -0.11 -2.51
CA LYS A 224 -7.89 -1.29 -3.26
C LYS A 224 -8.15 -2.51 -2.39
N THR A 225 -9.16 -3.27 -2.74
CA THR A 225 -9.37 -4.57 -2.10
C THR A 225 -8.27 -5.54 -2.52
N LYS A 226 -8.27 -6.75 -2.02
CA LYS A 226 -7.23 -7.74 -2.24
C LYS A 226 -6.77 -7.86 -3.70
N GLU A 227 -5.61 -8.47 -3.91
CA GLU A 227 -4.93 -8.67 -5.20
C GLU A 227 -5.75 -9.35 -6.29
N ASP A 228 -6.79 -10.10 -5.93
CA ASP A 228 -7.71 -10.74 -6.86
C ASP A 228 -8.68 -9.74 -7.56
N ASN A 229 -8.82 -8.54 -7.02
CA ASN A 229 -9.61 -7.47 -7.60
C ASN A 229 -8.70 -6.42 -8.24
N ASP A 230 -8.79 -6.26 -9.53
CA ASP A 230 -7.96 -5.34 -10.30
C ASP A 230 -8.47 -3.89 -10.27
N THR A 231 -9.54 -3.60 -9.55
CA THR A 231 -10.15 -2.26 -9.50
C THR A 231 -9.70 -1.46 -8.28
N LEU A 232 -9.25 -0.23 -8.51
CA LEU A 232 -9.15 0.80 -7.49
C LEU A 232 -10.47 1.58 -7.45
N TYR A 233 -11.03 1.72 -6.27
CA TYR A 233 -12.27 2.48 -6.05
C TYR A 233 -11.95 3.83 -5.42
N GLN A 234 -12.65 4.87 -5.85
CA GLN A 234 -12.75 6.14 -5.15
C GLN A 234 -13.96 6.08 -4.21
N ILE A 235 -13.74 6.42 -2.95
CA ILE A 235 -14.77 6.35 -1.91
C ILE A 235 -15.30 7.76 -1.63
N GLN A 236 -16.62 7.90 -1.70
CA GLN A 236 -17.34 9.15 -1.42
C GLN A 236 -18.49 8.86 -0.46
N GLY A 237 -18.24 8.98 0.86
CA GLY A 237 -19.20 8.57 1.88
C GLY A 237 -19.57 7.08 1.72
N GLU A 238 -20.83 6.79 1.42
CA GLU A 238 -21.34 5.42 1.23
C GLU A 238 -21.08 4.84 -0.17
N LYS A 239 -20.49 5.60 -1.09
CA LYS A 239 -20.31 5.16 -2.48
C LYS A 239 -18.91 4.74 -2.77
N ALA A 240 -18.74 3.54 -3.32
CA ALA A 240 -17.51 3.06 -3.92
C ALA A 240 -17.62 3.15 -5.44
N ILE A 241 -16.91 4.08 -6.04
CA ILE A 241 -16.95 4.36 -7.49
C ILE A 241 -15.70 3.75 -8.12
N PRO A 242 -15.83 2.84 -9.10
CA PRO A 242 -14.66 2.37 -9.86
C PRO A 242 -13.90 3.55 -10.47
N TYR A 243 -12.59 3.65 -10.18
CA TYR A 243 -11.77 4.78 -10.55
C TYR A 243 -10.67 4.42 -11.54
N LEU A 244 -9.98 3.30 -11.29
CA LEU A 244 -8.87 2.83 -12.09
C LEU A 244 -8.91 1.30 -12.19
N LEU A 245 -8.56 0.76 -13.37
CA LEU A 245 -8.44 -0.67 -13.59
C LEU A 245 -6.97 -1.04 -13.84
N PHE A 246 -6.50 -2.11 -13.22
CA PHE A 246 -5.20 -2.72 -13.50
C PHE A 246 -5.40 -3.92 -14.42
N ASP A 247 -4.93 -3.82 -15.66
CA ASP A 247 -4.91 -4.97 -16.57
C ASP A 247 -3.67 -5.83 -16.29
N MET A 248 -3.87 -6.92 -15.57
CA MET A 248 -2.82 -7.86 -15.22
C MET A 248 -2.46 -8.82 -16.37
N GLY A 249 -3.26 -8.86 -17.45
CA GLY A 249 -3.04 -9.72 -18.61
C GLY A 249 -2.75 -11.18 -18.23
N LYS A 250 -1.68 -11.76 -18.77
CA LYS A 250 -1.25 -13.14 -18.47
C LYS A 250 -0.77 -13.37 -17.03
N TYR A 251 -0.53 -12.31 -16.29
CA TYR A 251 -0.10 -12.38 -14.89
C TYR A 251 -1.26 -12.47 -13.90
N LYS A 252 -2.51 -12.29 -14.37
CA LYS A 252 -3.69 -12.41 -13.52
C LYS A 252 -3.87 -13.84 -13.06
N GLN A 253 -4.09 -14.01 -11.75
CA GLN A 253 -4.39 -15.31 -11.18
C GLN A 253 -5.74 -15.81 -11.73
N PRO A 254 -5.80 -17.01 -12.33
CA PRO A 254 -7.05 -17.59 -12.81
C PRO A 254 -8.05 -17.82 -11.67
N MET A 255 -9.33 -17.70 -12.01
CA MET A 255 -10.43 -17.87 -11.05
C MET A 255 -10.41 -19.26 -10.38
N GLU A 256 -10.04 -20.28 -11.13
CA GLU A 256 -9.95 -21.66 -10.67
C GLU A 256 -8.94 -21.82 -9.53
N LEU A 257 -7.83 -21.07 -9.55
CA LEU A 257 -6.84 -21.12 -8.48
C LEU A 257 -7.30 -20.42 -7.20
N GLN A 258 -8.20 -19.46 -7.30
CA GLN A 258 -8.81 -18.83 -6.13
C GLN A 258 -9.75 -19.79 -5.39
N ALA A 259 -10.07 -20.89 -6.04
CA ALA A 259 -10.97 -21.93 -5.58
C ALA A 259 -10.29 -23.13 -4.88
N TRP A 260 -8.97 -23.11 -4.69
CA TRP A 260 -8.22 -24.28 -4.25
C TRP A 260 -8.35 -24.55 -2.74
N TYR A 261 -8.43 -25.86 -2.41
CA TYR A 261 -8.62 -26.35 -1.06
C TYR A 261 -7.32 -26.77 -0.36
N CYS A 262 -6.27 -27.07 -1.14
CA CYS A 262 -4.98 -27.49 -0.63
C CYS A 262 -3.94 -26.38 -0.78
N TYR A 263 -3.37 -25.95 0.34
CA TYR A 263 -2.42 -24.84 0.39
C TYR A 263 -1.15 -25.10 -0.40
N GLU A 264 -0.58 -26.29 -0.29
CA GLU A 264 0.66 -26.65 -1.00
C GLU A 264 0.46 -26.66 -2.51
N ASP A 265 -0.58 -27.32 -3.00
CA ASP A 265 -0.92 -27.33 -4.42
C ASP A 265 -1.25 -25.92 -4.96
N PHE A 266 -1.86 -25.10 -4.14
CA PHE A 266 -2.13 -23.70 -4.49
C PHE A 266 -0.82 -22.92 -4.72
N LEU A 267 0.14 -22.99 -3.80
CA LEU A 267 1.40 -22.27 -3.89
C LEU A 267 2.18 -22.68 -5.16
N HIS A 268 2.30 -23.96 -5.46
CA HIS A 268 2.97 -24.47 -6.66
C HIS A 268 2.38 -23.96 -7.98
N LYS A 269 1.12 -23.52 -7.97
CA LYS A 269 0.45 -22.99 -9.16
C LYS A 269 0.31 -21.49 -9.16
N ALA A 270 0.19 -20.88 -7.97
CA ALA A 270 -0.09 -19.46 -7.80
C ALA A 270 1.16 -18.57 -7.87
N TYR A 271 2.36 -19.08 -7.59
CA TYR A 271 3.59 -18.27 -7.49
C TYR A 271 3.95 -17.49 -8.77
N LYS A 272 3.49 -17.93 -9.93
CA LYS A 272 3.73 -17.26 -11.22
C LYS A 272 2.78 -16.09 -11.52
N TYR A 273 1.74 -15.94 -10.73
CA TYR A 273 0.75 -14.89 -10.92
C TYR A 273 0.99 -13.73 -9.94
N TRP A 274 0.64 -12.54 -10.40
CA TRP A 274 0.86 -11.30 -9.69
C TRP A 274 -0.47 -10.59 -9.44
N GLY A 275 -0.53 -9.81 -8.37
CA GLY A 275 -1.63 -8.91 -8.10
C GLY A 275 -1.12 -7.58 -7.56
N ILE A 276 -1.84 -6.50 -7.80
CA ILE A 276 -1.55 -5.20 -7.20
C ILE A 276 -1.97 -5.25 -5.74
N LEU A 277 -1.01 -5.11 -4.85
CA LEU A 277 -1.18 -5.19 -3.40
C LEU A 277 -1.59 -3.84 -2.81
N SER A 278 -0.87 -2.77 -3.16
CA SER A 278 -1.16 -1.42 -2.68
C SER A 278 -0.96 -0.38 -3.77
N VAL A 279 -1.65 0.73 -3.60
CA VAL A 279 -1.60 1.90 -4.49
C VAL A 279 -1.50 3.13 -3.60
N LEU A 280 -0.48 3.97 -3.83
CA LEU A 280 -0.43 5.34 -3.35
C LEU A 280 -0.44 6.29 -4.54
N ALA A 281 -0.80 7.53 -4.32
CA ALA A 281 -0.83 8.54 -5.37
C ALA A 281 -0.29 9.88 -4.87
N ASP A 282 0.43 10.59 -5.74
CA ASP A 282 0.66 12.01 -5.62
C ASP A 282 0.16 12.74 -6.88
N GLU A 283 0.51 13.97 -7.10
CA GLU A 283 0.08 14.72 -8.28
C GLU A 283 0.56 14.08 -9.59
N ARG A 284 1.78 13.55 -9.62
CA ARG A 284 2.43 13.01 -10.82
C ARG A 284 2.32 11.51 -10.96
N TYR A 285 2.51 10.76 -9.86
CA TYR A 285 2.66 9.31 -9.93
C TYR A 285 1.54 8.54 -9.23
N TYR A 286 1.28 7.33 -9.74
CA TYR A 286 0.79 6.22 -8.91
C TYR A 286 1.98 5.36 -8.52
N TYR A 287 2.10 5.05 -7.23
CA TYR A 287 3.08 4.14 -6.64
C TYR A 287 2.40 2.80 -6.42
N LEU A 288 2.74 1.82 -7.24
CA LEU A 288 2.08 0.52 -7.23
C LEU A 288 3.05 -0.51 -6.66
N THR A 289 2.59 -1.25 -5.65
CA THR A 289 3.29 -2.44 -5.18
C THR A 289 2.55 -3.65 -5.71
N ALA A 290 3.18 -4.43 -6.58
CA ALA A 290 2.67 -5.71 -7.01
C ALA A 290 3.37 -6.83 -6.24
N GLN A 291 2.63 -7.90 -5.94
CA GLN A 291 3.14 -9.06 -5.22
C GLN A 291 2.73 -10.36 -5.91
N ARG A 292 3.58 -11.37 -5.83
CA ARG A 292 3.25 -12.76 -6.12
C ARG A 292 3.35 -13.63 -4.86
N CYS A 293 2.71 -14.79 -4.87
CA CYS A 293 2.90 -15.78 -3.83
C CYS A 293 4.35 -16.26 -3.80
N THR A 294 4.83 -16.62 -2.61
CA THR A 294 6.15 -17.23 -2.47
C THR A 294 6.16 -18.61 -3.12
N ASP A 295 7.20 -18.91 -3.89
CA ASP A 295 7.42 -20.24 -4.44
C ASP A 295 7.70 -21.23 -3.31
N PRO A 296 6.89 -22.30 -3.17
CA PRO A 296 7.04 -23.28 -2.10
C PRO A 296 8.33 -24.10 -2.21
N ASP A 297 8.86 -24.29 -3.41
CA ASP A 297 10.12 -25.03 -3.61
C ASP A 297 11.37 -24.20 -3.29
N GLY A 298 11.17 -22.93 -2.93
CA GLY A 298 12.25 -22.03 -2.54
C GLY A 298 13.19 -21.64 -3.68
N GLU A 299 12.83 -21.93 -4.93
CA GLU A 299 13.61 -21.54 -6.10
C GLU A 299 13.81 -20.02 -6.16
N ILE A 300 12.77 -19.25 -5.79
CA ILE A 300 12.83 -17.78 -5.72
C ILE A 300 13.91 -17.32 -4.73
N PHE A 301 14.02 -17.98 -3.57
CA PHE A 301 15.08 -17.69 -2.60
C PHE A 301 16.48 -18.02 -3.13
N LYS A 302 16.60 -19.10 -3.90
CA LYS A 302 17.86 -19.48 -4.55
C LYS A 302 18.27 -18.49 -5.63
N HIS A 303 17.32 -17.97 -6.41
CA HIS A 303 17.58 -17.06 -7.53
C HIS A 303 17.56 -15.58 -7.13
N LYS A 304 17.35 -15.24 -5.86
CA LYS A 304 17.26 -13.86 -5.35
C LYS A 304 16.21 -13.00 -6.07
N GLU A 305 15.23 -13.61 -6.72
CA GLU A 305 14.13 -12.87 -7.34
C GLU A 305 13.21 -12.31 -6.27
N SER A 306 12.83 -11.05 -6.43
CA SER A 306 11.87 -10.41 -5.54
C SER A 306 10.46 -10.96 -5.75
N ASN A 307 9.72 -11.15 -4.66
CA ASN A 307 8.28 -11.38 -4.70
C ASN A 307 7.49 -10.10 -4.91
N PHE A 308 8.17 -8.97 -5.06
CA PHE A 308 7.57 -7.66 -5.21
C PHE A 308 8.09 -6.96 -6.46
N HIS A 309 7.20 -6.30 -7.18
CA HIS A 309 7.54 -5.27 -8.14
C HIS A 309 7.06 -3.92 -7.59
N TYR A 310 7.95 -2.94 -7.65
CA TYR A 310 7.68 -1.56 -7.29
C TYR A 310 7.59 -0.75 -8.60
N ILE A 311 6.41 -0.24 -8.89
CA ILE A 311 6.06 0.35 -10.18
C ILE A 311 5.65 1.79 -9.97
N LEU A 312 6.21 2.68 -10.77
CA LEU A 312 5.71 4.03 -10.94
C LEU A 312 4.92 4.11 -12.23
N TYR A 313 3.74 4.71 -12.13
CA TYR A 313 2.98 5.10 -13.30
C TYR A 313 2.93 6.63 -13.36
N ASP A 314 3.58 7.19 -14.38
CA ASP A 314 3.62 8.63 -14.63
C ASP A 314 2.31 9.07 -15.29
N LYS A 315 1.52 9.88 -14.57
CA LYS A 315 0.20 10.33 -15.02
C LYS A 315 0.29 11.36 -16.16
N GLU A 316 1.41 12.09 -16.25
CA GLU A 316 1.64 13.10 -17.30
C GLU A 316 2.08 12.43 -18.60
N LEU A 317 2.95 11.42 -18.51
CA LEU A 317 3.46 10.70 -19.68
C LEU A 317 2.55 9.55 -20.11
N ASP A 318 1.58 9.18 -19.27
CA ASP A 318 0.66 8.03 -19.45
C ASP A 318 1.40 6.71 -19.64
N GLU A 319 2.51 6.52 -18.89
CA GLU A 319 3.35 5.34 -18.98
C GLU A 319 3.78 4.83 -17.60
N GLY A 320 3.94 3.51 -17.47
CA GLY A 320 4.43 2.87 -16.27
C GLY A 320 5.79 2.21 -16.46
N PHE A 321 6.57 2.10 -15.38
CA PHE A 321 7.85 1.41 -15.38
C PHE A 321 8.16 0.82 -14.00
N VAL A 322 8.95 -0.24 -13.97
CA VAL A 322 9.50 -0.80 -12.73
C VAL A 322 10.68 0.07 -12.30
N THR A 323 10.74 0.42 -11.02
CA THR A 323 11.92 1.09 -10.47
C THR A 323 13.10 0.10 -10.40
N ASP A 324 14.29 0.55 -10.81
CA ASP A 324 15.52 -0.25 -10.85
C ASP A 324 16.56 0.42 -9.94
N GLY A 325 16.63 0.00 -8.69
CA GLY A 325 17.56 0.54 -7.69
C GLY A 325 18.46 -0.53 -7.09
N PRO A 326 19.45 -0.13 -6.26
CA PRO A 326 20.20 -1.08 -5.42
C PRO A 326 19.18 -1.89 -4.61
N GLU A 327 19.42 -3.10 -4.27
CA GLU A 327 18.44 -4.03 -3.66
C GLU A 327 17.22 -4.36 -4.55
N GLY A 328 17.30 -4.03 -5.84
CA GLY A 328 16.45 -4.59 -6.88
C GLY A 328 15.07 -4.00 -7.00
N THR A 329 14.83 -2.67 -6.81
CA THR A 329 13.53 -2.14 -7.24
C THR A 329 12.89 -1.04 -6.39
N ARG A 330 13.66 -0.20 -5.70
CA ARG A 330 13.12 0.93 -4.92
C ARG A 330 13.92 2.20 -5.22
N PHE A 331 13.50 3.32 -4.66
CA PHE A 331 14.28 4.58 -4.79
C PHE A 331 15.61 4.46 -4.05
N THR A 332 16.69 4.86 -4.71
CA THR A 332 17.99 5.03 -4.04
C THR A 332 17.92 6.23 -3.12
N ASP A 333 18.35 6.06 -1.87
CA ASP A 333 18.57 7.17 -0.95
C ASP A 333 19.86 7.91 -1.34
N ASP A 334 19.72 8.97 -2.09
CA ASP A 334 20.79 9.86 -2.54
C ASP A 334 20.97 11.09 -1.63
N TYR A 335 20.26 11.15 -0.50
CA TYR A 335 20.41 12.16 0.54
C TYR A 335 21.37 11.73 1.63
N LEU A 336 21.11 10.56 2.22
CA LEU A 336 21.79 10.11 3.42
C LEU A 336 22.52 8.77 3.24
N GLY A 337 22.41 8.14 2.06
CA GLY A 337 23.04 6.86 1.74
C GLY A 337 22.48 5.68 2.54
N GLY A 338 21.27 5.80 3.02
CA GLY A 338 20.55 4.76 3.76
C GLY A 338 19.91 3.70 2.85
N PRO A 339 19.02 2.86 3.41
CA PRO A 339 18.36 1.80 2.67
C PRO A 339 17.46 2.34 1.58
N ALA A 340 17.26 1.53 0.54
CA ALA A 340 16.36 1.86 -0.55
C ALA A 340 14.94 2.12 -0.04
N PHE A 341 14.37 3.26 -0.44
CA PHE A 341 13.09 3.76 0.02
C PHE A 341 11.94 3.35 -0.91
N TRP A 342 10.80 3.00 -0.33
CA TRP A 342 9.53 2.92 -1.02
C TRP A 342 8.41 3.45 -0.12
N PRO A 343 7.55 4.35 -0.59
CA PRO A 343 6.47 4.88 0.23
C PRO A 343 5.46 3.77 0.57
N ARG A 344 5.21 3.61 1.86
CA ARG A 344 4.18 2.71 2.38
C ARG A 344 2.93 3.48 2.79
N TRP A 345 3.11 4.69 3.31
CA TRP A 345 2.04 5.58 3.74
C TRP A 345 2.29 6.99 3.26
N ASP A 346 1.20 7.74 3.15
CA ASP A 346 1.19 9.16 2.81
C ASP A 346 0.51 9.93 3.93
N THR A 347 1.15 10.98 4.42
CA THR A 347 0.64 11.86 5.47
C THR A 347 0.29 13.25 4.95
N GLY A 348 0.20 13.40 3.64
CA GLY A 348 0.06 14.71 2.98
C GLY A 348 1.42 15.37 2.74
N ALA A 349 2.17 15.70 3.80
CA ALA A 349 3.49 16.34 3.69
C ALA A 349 4.64 15.34 3.43
N TYR A 350 4.54 14.12 3.97
CA TYR A 350 5.60 13.11 3.89
C TYR A 350 5.09 11.82 3.27
N PHE A 351 5.92 11.21 2.43
CA PHE A 351 5.90 9.78 2.24
C PHE A 351 6.64 9.11 3.39
N VAL A 352 6.06 8.05 3.92
CA VAL A 352 6.59 7.34 5.09
C VAL A 352 6.91 5.89 4.72
N SER A 353 8.09 5.46 5.14
CA SER A 353 8.51 4.07 5.19
C SER A 353 9.06 3.75 6.58
N THR A 354 9.49 2.53 6.82
CA THR A 354 10.07 2.12 8.10
C THR A 354 11.23 1.16 7.90
N ILE A 355 12.14 1.17 8.85
CA ILE A 355 13.18 0.15 8.99
C ILE A 355 13.39 -0.17 10.47
N GLU A 356 13.61 -1.45 10.78
CA GLU A 356 14.07 -1.86 12.09
C GLU A 356 15.57 -1.53 12.23
N TRP A 357 15.96 -1.09 13.42
CA TRP A 357 17.39 -0.84 13.66
C TRP A 357 18.28 -2.06 13.36
N TYR A 358 17.80 -3.25 13.70
CA TYR A 358 18.54 -4.48 13.42
C TYR A 358 18.76 -4.72 11.91
N ASP A 359 17.75 -4.46 11.09
CA ASP A 359 17.85 -4.61 9.63
C ASP A 359 18.80 -3.57 9.04
N LEU A 360 18.76 -2.33 9.53
CA LEU A 360 19.70 -1.28 9.14
C LEU A 360 21.16 -1.69 9.49
N LYS A 361 21.37 -2.17 10.71
CA LYS A 361 22.66 -2.68 11.16
C LYS A 361 23.18 -3.84 10.31
N GLN A 362 22.30 -4.76 9.93
CA GLN A 362 22.68 -5.88 9.06
C GLN A 362 23.14 -5.37 7.69
N LEU A 363 22.41 -4.43 7.08
CA LEU A 363 22.77 -3.84 5.78
C LEU A 363 24.13 -3.14 5.82
N ILE A 364 24.43 -2.45 6.92
CA ILE A 364 25.74 -1.79 7.12
C ILE A 364 26.85 -2.84 7.28
N ASN A 365 26.64 -3.87 8.11
CA ASN A 365 27.63 -4.92 8.33
C ASN A 365 27.93 -5.75 7.08
N GLU A 366 26.96 -5.87 6.17
CA GLU A 366 27.13 -6.54 4.88
C GLU A 366 27.74 -5.63 3.79
N GLU A 367 28.21 -4.44 4.18
CA GLU A 367 28.78 -3.42 3.27
C GLU A 367 27.86 -3.02 2.12
N LYS A 368 26.54 -3.15 2.32
CA LYS A 368 25.53 -2.78 1.32
C LYS A 368 25.18 -1.30 1.35
N LEU A 369 25.49 -0.61 2.45
CA LEU A 369 25.22 0.81 2.63
C LEU A 369 26.50 1.58 2.99
N THR A 370 26.54 2.81 2.51
CA THR A 370 27.55 3.80 2.92
C THR A 370 26.82 5.04 3.40
N LEU A 371 26.64 5.14 4.71
CA LEU A 371 25.90 6.23 5.33
C LEU A 371 26.64 7.56 5.16
N SER A 372 25.88 8.63 4.97
CA SER A 372 26.41 9.99 5.08
C SER A 372 26.92 10.25 6.51
N PRO A 373 27.82 11.23 6.71
CA PRO A 373 28.29 11.57 8.06
C PRO A 373 27.15 11.91 9.03
N ASP A 374 26.09 12.53 8.54
CA ASP A 374 24.94 12.92 9.36
C ASP A 374 24.11 11.71 9.80
N LEU A 375 23.84 10.77 8.90
CA LEU A 375 23.13 9.54 9.24
C LEU A 375 24.01 8.61 10.07
N GLN A 376 25.31 8.56 9.80
CA GLN A 376 26.26 7.79 10.62
C GLN A 376 26.27 8.28 12.06
N LYS A 377 26.25 9.59 12.28
CA LYS A 377 26.18 10.17 13.62
C LYS A 377 24.92 9.75 14.35
N GLN A 378 23.76 9.80 13.68
CA GLN A 378 22.49 9.33 14.27
C GLN A 378 22.55 7.82 14.58
N TYR A 379 23.08 7.02 13.64
CA TYR A 379 23.23 5.59 13.80
C TYR A 379 24.11 5.23 15.01
N ASP A 380 25.18 5.99 15.27
CA ASP A 380 26.08 5.78 16.41
C ASP A 380 25.40 6.10 17.77
N GLU A 381 24.34 6.93 17.75
CA GLU A 381 23.52 7.22 18.93
C GLU A 381 22.45 6.13 19.18
N TRP A 382 22.07 5.37 18.15
CA TRP A 382 21.12 4.27 18.27
C TRP A 382 21.79 3.00 18.80
N GLY A 383 21.05 2.23 19.57
CA GLY A 383 21.54 1.02 20.21
C GLY A 383 20.60 -0.17 20.03
N TYR A 384 20.92 -1.24 20.73
CA TYR A 384 20.12 -2.47 20.69
C TYR A 384 18.67 -2.26 21.13
N ASP A 385 18.41 -1.25 21.97
CA ASP A 385 17.09 -0.90 22.49
C ASP A 385 16.35 0.07 21.59
N THR A 386 16.94 0.47 20.45
CA THR A 386 16.25 1.34 19.48
C THR A 386 15.10 0.61 18.84
N ASN A 387 13.93 1.22 18.92
CA ASN A 387 12.72 0.75 18.26
C ASN A 387 12.78 0.93 16.73
N ALA A 388 11.67 0.70 16.04
CA ALA A 388 11.59 0.97 14.61
C ALA A 388 11.84 2.46 14.32
N LEU A 389 12.49 2.71 13.19
CA LEU A 389 12.70 4.05 12.65
C LEU A 389 11.66 4.33 11.58
N LEU A 390 11.01 5.49 11.66
CA LEU A 390 10.25 6.02 10.55
C LEU A 390 11.21 6.73 9.59
N ILE A 391 11.11 6.45 8.32
CA ILE A 391 11.83 7.12 7.25
C ILE A 391 10.84 8.08 6.58
N LEU A 392 11.05 9.38 6.77
CA LEU A 392 10.15 10.43 6.36
C LEU A 392 10.75 11.18 5.16
N ALA A 393 10.20 10.95 3.98
CA ALA A 393 10.59 11.67 2.76
C ALA A 393 9.61 12.83 2.53
N ARG A 394 10.05 14.07 2.76
CA ARG A 394 9.20 15.25 2.55
C ARG A 394 8.94 15.43 1.06
N LYS A 395 7.66 15.45 0.68
CA LYS A 395 7.26 15.56 -0.71
C LYS A 395 7.69 16.91 -1.30
N LYS A 396 8.13 16.89 -2.57
CA LYS A 396 8.38 18.12 -3.31
C LYS A 396 7.08 18.87 -3.50
N HIS A 397 7.07 20.12 -3.09
CA HIS A 397 6.03 21.06 -3.54
C HIS A 397 6.38 21.53 -4.95
N LYS A 398 5.45 21.39 -5.88
CA LYS A 398 5.56 22.00 -7.21
C LYS A 398 5.23 23.49 -7.13
#